data_958473e2f5c70b46f479fc540565355a
#
_entry.id   958473e2f5c70b46f479fc540565355a
#
_cell.length_a   1.000
_cell.length_b   1.000
_cell.length_c   1.000
_cell.angle_alpha   90.00
_cell.angle_beta   90.00
_cell.angle_gamma   90.00
#
_symmetry.space_group_name_H-M   'P 1'
#
loop_
_entity.id
_entity.type
_entity.pdbx_description
1 polymer ?
#
loop_
_entity_poly.entity_id
_entity_poly.type
_entity_poly.pdbx_seq_one_letter_code
_entity_poly.pdbx_strand_id
1 'polypeptide(L)'
;TTRTNLSTYLGLHEIVGEMGVISNQPHHGRIIATRDTCLIEIPQQQFTAFLQKHPQVLFAVSQMIIARSQPELQHIHAMSHSRTLSIIPISMQIPAIHLAEQLTEHLKRWPNVRVVTAAHVDALFGEGFSQTKLNYSSEDLKLRQGLAILEEKHCYVLYAADRPDDEWAKRCLHQADRILILADANQSPIHS
;
A
#
# COMPACT_ATOMS: atom_id res chain seq x y z
N THR A 1 -23.30 8.78 23.90
CA THR A 1 -22.44 9.51 22.94
C THR A 1 -21.70 8.47 22.14
N THR A 2 -22.23 8.10 20.98
CA THR A 2 -21.61 7.12 20.06
C THR A 2 -20.40 7.82 19.43
N ARG A 3 -19.18 7.44 19.84
CA ARG A 3 -17.96 7.83 19.13
C ARG A 3 -17.97 7.08 17.78
N THR A 4 -18.32 7.78 16.74
CA THR A 4 -18.03 7.33 15.37
C THR A 4 -16.51 7.25 15.23
N ASN A 5 -15.94 6.06 15.18
CA ASN A 5 -14.55 5.87 14.80
C ASN A 5 -14.43 6.23 13.32
N LEU A 6 -14.17 7.49 13.02
CA LEU A 6 -13.77 7.90 11.67
C LEU A 6 -12.34 7.42 11.45
N SER A 7 -12.15 6.49 10.54
CA SER A 7 -10.83 6.10 10.05
C SER A 7 -10.62 6.72 8.68
N THR A 8 -9.53 7.44 8.50
CA THR A 8 -9.10 8.01 7.22
C THR A 8 -7.86 7.26 6.76
N TYR A 9 -7.83 6.87 5.50
CA TYR A 9 -6.65 6.27 4.87
C TYR A 9 -5.74 7.37 4.33
N LEU A 10 -4.43 7.17 4.51
CA LEU A 10 -3.39 8.03 3.97
C LEU A 10 -2.60 7.25 2.93
N GLY A 11 -2.40 7.86 1.79
CA GLY A 11 -1.70 7.26 0.66
C GLY A 11 -0.24 7.68 0.54
N LEU A 12 0.34 7.35 -0.61
CA LEU A 12 1.70 7.72 -0.95
C LEU A 12 1.85 9.25 -1.02
N HIS A 13 2.99 9.77 -0.56
CA HIS A 13 3.35 11.20 -0.51
C HIS A 13 2.42 12.06 0.37
N GLU A 14 1.63 11.45 1.23
CA GLU A 14 0.82 12.21 2.16
C GLU A 14 1.56 12.53 3.46
N ILE A 15 1.26 13.69 4.02
CA ILE A 15 1.83 14.17 5.28
C ILE A 15 0.89 13.75 6.42
N VAL A 16 1.46 13.38 7.56
CA VAL A 16 0.73 13.01 8.76
C VAL A 16 1.35 13.66 10.00
N GLY A 17 0.50 14.10 10.94
CA GLY A 17 0.93 14.80 12.15
C GLY A 17 1.02 16.31 12.03
N GLU A 18 0.82 16.87 10.82
CA GLU A 18 0.83 18.30 10.52
C GLU A 18 -0.16 19.10 11.36
N MET A 19 -1.35 18.53 11.63
CA MET A 19 -2.39 19.19 12.42
C MET A 19 -1.91 19.50 13.84
N GLY A 20 -1.23 18.54 14.48
CA GLY A 20 -0.68 18.74 15.82
C GLY A 20 0.37 19.85 15.86
N VAL A 21 1.22 19.92 14.83
CA VAL A 21 2.25 20.97 14.74
C VAL A 21 1.63 22.33 14.47
N ILE A 22 0.68 22.46 13.53
CA ILE A 22 0.07 23.75 13.17
C ILE A 22 -0.85 24.27 14.28
N SER A 23 -1.64 23.40 14.93
CA SER A 23 -2.55 23.79 16.01
C SER A 23 -1.89 23.89 17.38
N ASN A 24 -0.65 23.44 17.49
CA ASN A 24 0.06 23.29 18.77
C ASN A 24 -0.73 22.44 19.79
N GLN A 25 -1.39 21.38 19.32
CA GLN A 25 -2.20 20.48 20.12
C GLN A 25 -1.66 19.04 20.03
N PRO A 26 -1.92 18.20 21.03
CA PRO A 26 -1.61 16.78 20.96
C PRO A 26 -2.31 16.12 19.78
N HIS A 27 -1.75 15.02 19.28
CA HIS A 27 -2.36 14.23 18.22
C HIS A 27 -3.74 13.70 18.65
N HIS A 28 -4.76 13.89 17.81
CA HIS A 28 -6.15 13.51 18.11
C HIS A 28 -6.47 12.07 17.73
N GLY A 29 -5.58 11.37 17.06
CA GLY A 29 -5.82 10.04 16.53
C GLY A 29 -4.62 9.11 16.63
N ARG A 30 -4.89 7.82 16.42
CA ARG A 30 -3.88 6.78 16.31
C ARG A 30 -3.61 6.51 14.83
N ILE A 31 -2.34 6.44 14.48
CA ILE A 31 -1.88 6.12 13.13
C ILE A 31 -1.42 4.66 13.13
N ILE A 32 -1.89 3.89 12.15
CA ILE A 32 -1.57 2.48 12.02
C ILE A 32 -1.14 2.25 10.57
N ALA A 33 0.04 1.67 10.38
CA ALA A 33 0.45 1.18 9.07
C ALA A 33 -0.37 -0.07 8.72
N THR A 34 -1.05 -0.06 7.58
CA THR A 34 -1.84 -1.21 7.09
C THR A 34 -1.01 -2.15 6.23
N ARG A 35 0.16 -1.71 5.78
CA ARG A 35 1.16 -2.47 5.05
C ARG A 35 2.56 -1.92 5.35
N ASP A 36 3.60 -2.53 4.79
CA ASP A 36 4.95 -1.99 4.91
C ASP A 36 5.00 -0.56 4.39
N THR A 37 5.42 0.35 5.26
CA THR A 37 5.36 1.80 5.00
C THR A 37 6.71 2.42 5.28
N CYS A 38 7.23 3.18 4.33
CA CYS A 38 8.41 4.01 4.52
C CYS A 38 7.98 5.43 4.88
N LEU A 39 8.51 5.97 5.97
CA LEU A 39 8.20 7.31 6.45
C LEU A 39 9.46 8.16 6.48
N ILE A 40 9.30 9.44 6.17
CA ILE A 40 10.31 10.47 6.43
C ILE A 40 9.84 11.24 7.66
N GLU A 41 10.60 11.15 8.75
CA GLU A 41 10.34 11.93 9.94
C GLU A 41 10.97 13.32 9.80
N ILE A 42 10.14 14.35 10.02
CA ILE A 42 10.59 15.75 10.05
C ILE A 42 10.34 16.29 11.47
N PRO A 43 11.39 16.63 12.23
CA PRO A 43 11.24 17.22 13.55
C PRO A 43 10.41 18.50 13.52
N GLN A 44 9.53 18.67 14.52
CA GLN A 44 8.61 19.81 14.60
C GLN A 44 9.28 21.18 14.38
N GLN A 45 10.43 21.39 15.01
CA GLN A 45 11.17 22.66 14.88
C GLN A 45 11.62 22.92 13.44
N GLN A 46 12.09 21.87 12.74
CA GLN A 46 12.53 21.98 11.34
C GLN A 46 11.34 22.22 10.42
N PHE A 47 10.22 21.53 10.65
CA PHE A 47 9.00 21.73 9.88
C PHE A 47 8.44 23.13 10.05
N THR A 48 8.38 23.64 11.29
CA THR A 48 7.93 25.01 11.58
C THR A 48 8.83 26.06 10.92
N ALA A 49 10.17 25.90 11.03
CA ALA A 49 11.12 26.80 10.38
C ALA A 49 11.01 26.77 8.85
N PHE A 50 10.73 25.60 8.28
CA PHE A 50 10.51 25.44 6.86
C PHE A 50 9.23 26.15 6.39
N LEU A 51 8.12 26.01 7.12
CA LEU A 51 6.85 26.71 6.82
C LEU A 51 7.00 28.23 6.88
N GLN A 52 7.77 28.74 7.85
CA GLN A 52 8.04 30.18 7.95
C GLN A 52 8.84 30.73 6.75
N LYS A 53 9.77 29.94 6.22
CA LYS A 53 10.55 30.31 5.03
C LYS A 53 9.77 30.15 3.73
N HIS A 54 8.77 29.27 3.72
CA HIS A 54 8.02 28.90 2.51
C HIS A 54 6.49 29.00 2.76
N PRO A 55 5.92 30.22 2.88
CA PRO A 55 4.50 30.42 3.18
C PRO A 55 3.55 29.72 2.18
N GLN A 56 3.97 29.56 0.93
CA GLN A 56 3.21 28.80 -0.09
C GLN A 56 2.99 27.34 0.31
N VAL A 57 3.93 26.72 1.03
CA VAL A 57 3.80 25.35 1.53
C VAL A 57 2.77 25.28 2.65
N LEU A 58 2.75 26.27 3.55
CA LEU A 58 1.73 26.37 4.60
C LEU A 58 0.32 26.41 3.99
N PHE A 59 0.15 27.19 2.91
CA PHE A 59 -1.13 27.27 2.21
C PHE A 59 -1.53 25.91 1.62
N ALA A 60 -0.61 25.21 0.96
CA ALA A 60 -0.87 23.87 0.39
C ALA A 60 -1.21 22.84 1.48
N VAL A 61 -0.49 22.83 2.60
CA VAL A 61 -0.77 21.96 3.75
C VAL A 61 -2.15 22.27 4.34
N SER A 62 -2.50 23.56 4.46
CA SER A 62 -3.82 23.97 4.96
C SER A 62 -4.95 23.49 4.05
N GLN A 63 -4.80 23.61 2.73
CA GLN A 63 -5.78 23.09 1.76
C GLN A 63 -5.95 21.57 1.91
N MET A 64 -4.86 20.83 2.09
CA MET A 64 -4.90 19.39 2.30
C MET A 64 -5.64 19.01 3.59
N ILE A 65 -5.40 19.72 4.71
CA ILE A 65 -6.11 19.53 5.98
C ILE A 65 -7.61 19.77 5.80
N ILE A 66 -7.98 20.86 5.13
CA ILE A 66 -9.40 21.18 4.86
C ILE A 66 -10.06 20.09 4.02
N ALA A 67 -9.40 19.63 2.96
CA ALA A 67 -9.90 18.55 2.12
C ALA A 67 -10.12 17.25 2.92
N ARG A 68 -9.22 16.92 3.83
CA ARG A 68 -9.35 15.76 4.70
C ARG A 68 -10.46 15.89 5.75
N SER A 69 -10.82 17.09 6.14
CA SER A 69 -11.89 17.33 7.14
C SER A 69 -13.30 17.27 6.54
N GLN A 70 -13.44 17.21 5.21
CA GLN A 70 -14.73 17.15 4.53
C GLN A 70 -15.17 15.69 4.31
N PRO A 71 -16.24 15.21 4.96
CA PRO A 71 -16.68 13.80 4.90
C PRO A 71 -16.99 13.32 3.48
N GLU A 72 -17.51 14.19 2.64
CA GLU A 72 -17.88 13.90 1.25
C GLU A 72 -16.66 13.57 0.37
N LEU A 73 -15.54 14.23 0.61
CA LEU A 73 -14.28 13.97 -0.08
C LEU A 73 -13.53 12.77 0.49
N GLN A 74 -13.74 12.43 1.77
CA GLN A 74 -13.12 11.27 2.41
C GLN A 74 -13.55 9.95 1.75
N HIS A 75 -14.80 9.81 1.33
CA HIS A 75 -15.25 8.60 0.62
C HIS A 75 -14.55 8.43 -0.73
N ILE A 76 -14.34 9.50 -1.46
CA ILE A 76 -13.61 9.49 -2.74
C ILE A 76 -12.14 9.13 -2.50
N HIS A 77 -11.52 9.68 -1.47
CA HIS A 77 -10.15 9.36 -1.07
C HIS A 77 -10.00 7.91 -0.61
N ALA A 78 -10.89 7.40 0.23
CA ALA A 78 -10.82 6.02 0.72
C ALA A 78 -10.96 4.98 -0.41
N MET A 79 -11.78 5.26 -1.42
CA MET A 79 -11.89 4.39 -2.61
C MET A 79 -10.63 4.48 -3.51
N SER A 80 -9.88 5.58 -3.46
CA SER A 80 -8.69 5.77 -4.28
C SER A 80 -7.41 5.15 -3.66
N HIS A 81 -7.42 4.74 -2.40
CA HIS A 81 -6.22 4.37 -1.66
C HIS A 81 -6.01 2.86 -1.51
N SER A 82 -7.05 2.04 -1.65
CA SER A 82 -6.93 0.57 -1.64
C SER A 82 -6.71 0.06 -3.06
N ARG A 83 -5.46 0.18 -3.53
CA ARG A 83 -5.11 -0.11 -4.93
C ARG A 83 -4.39 -1.42 -5.13
N THR A 84 -3.99 -2.06 -4.05
CA THR A 84 -3.19 -3.28 -4.11
C THR A 84 -3.91 -4.46 -3.48
N LEU A 85 -3.98 -5.56 -4.23
CA LEU A 85 -4.56 -6.82 -3.79
C LEU A 85 -3.53 -7.94 -3.96
N SER A 86 -3.23 -8.65 -2.89
CA SER A 86 -2.43 -9.87 -2.98
C SER A 86 -3.31 -11.10 -3.09
N ILE A 87 -2.92 -12.02 -3.95
CA ILE A 87 -3.58 -13.30 -4.19
C ILE A 87 -2.56 -14.39 -3.84
N ILE A 88 -2.79 -15.07 -2.71
CA ILE A 88 -1.85 -16.02 -2.12
C ILE A 88 -2.55 -17.39 -2.02
N PRO A 89 -1.98 -18.46 -2.61
CA PRO A 89 -2.51 -19.81 -2.44
C PRO A 89 -2.06 -20.38 -1.09
N ILE A 90 -2.84 -21.24 -0.46
CA ILE A 90 -2.42 -22.01 0.72
C ILE A 90 -1.60 -23.25 0.35
N SER A 91 -1.62 -23.65 -0.93
CA SER A 91 -0.85 -24.78 -1.46
C SER A 91 -0.45 -24.54 -2.92
N MET A 92 0.63 -25.19 -3.36
CA MET A 92 1.19 -25.04 -4.72
C MET A 92 0.27 -25.54 -5.82
N GLN A 93 -0.77 -26.32 -5.52
CA GLN A 93 -1.72 -26.85 -6.48
C GLN A 93 -2.78 -25.82 -6.89
N ILE A 94 -2.91 -24.73 -6.17
CA ILE A 94 -3.94 -23.70 -6.43
C ILE A 94 -3.40 -22.69 -7.45
N PRO A 95 -4.06 -22.50 -8.61
CA PRO A 95 -3.57 -21.65 -9.68
C PRO A 95 -3.85 -20.17 -9.41
N ALA A 96 -3.17 -19.57 -8.43
CA ALA A 96 -3.40 -18.19 -7.99
C ALA A 96 -3.11 -17.15 -9.09
N ILE A 97 -2.09 -17.38 -9.91
CA ILE A 97 -1.74 -16.50 -11.04
C ILE A 97 -2.87 -16.50 -12.07
N HIS A 98 -3.39 -17.68 -12.42
CA HIS A 98 -4.49 -17.78 -13.36
C HIS A 98 -5.75 -17.05 -12.88
N LEU A 99 -6.07 -17.15 -11.60
CA LEU A 99 -7.17 -16.37 -11.02
C LEU A 99 -6.91 -14.86 -11.12
N ALA A 100 -5.68 -14.41 -10.85
CA ALA A 100 -5.32 -12.98 -10.96
C ALA A 100 -5.50 -12.48 -12.41
N GLU A 101 -5.13 -13.28 -13.39
CA GLU A 101 -5.32 -12.99 -14.82
C GLU A 101 -6.81 -12.91 -15.18
N GLN A 102 -7.60 -13.89 -14.75
CA GLN A 102 -9.06 -13.88 -14.95
C GLN A 102 -9.72 -12.66 -14.31
N LEU A 103 -9.34 -12.31 -13.09
CA LEU A 103 -9.83 -11.10 -12.41
C LEU A 103 -9.50 -9.85 -13.23
N THR A 104 -8.30 -9.77 -13.79
CA THR A 104 -7.89 -8.64 -14.63
C THR A 104 -8.76 -8.52 -15.88
N GLU A 105 -9.10 -9.64 -16.52
CA GLU A 105 -10.03 -9.65 -17.65
C GLU A 105 -11.42 -9.08 -17.30
N HIS A 106 -11.94 -9.40 -16.12
CA HIS A 106 -13.21 -8.88 -15.65
C HIS A 106 -13.11 -7.41 -15.20
N LEU A 107 -11.94 -6.98 -14.75
CA LEU A 107 -11.64 -5.61 -14.33
C LEU A 107 -11.28 -4.68 -15.50
N LYS A 108 -11.37 -5.11 -16.75
CA LYS A 108 -11.10 -4.28 -17.97
C LYS A 108 -11.92 -3.00 -18.05
N ARG A 109 -12.99 -2.87 -17.26
CA ARG A 109 -13.76 -1.63 -17.13
C ARG A 109 -12.97 -0.53 -16.38
N TRP A 110 -11.92 -0.90 -15.65
CA TRP A 110 -11.08 -0.02 -14.88
C TRP A 110 -9.79 0.22 -15.67
N PRO A 111 -9.41 1.45 -15.92
CA PRO A 111 -8.18 1.73 -16.63
C PRO A 111 -6.98 1.27 -15.80
N ASN A 112 -5.98 0.70 -16.46
CA ASN A 112 -4.67 0.43 -15.87
C ASN A 112 -4.65 -0.55 -14.69
N VAL A 113 -5.23 -1.75 -14.81
CA VAL A 113 -5.02 -2.86 -13.88
C VAL A 113 -3.78 -3.65 -14.29
N ARG A 114 -2.92 -4.00 -13.32
CA ARG A 114 -1.67 -4.74 -13.56
C ARG A 114 -1.55 -5.94 -12.65
N VAL A 115 -1.30 -7.12 -13.23
CA VAL A 115 -0.84 -8.30 -12.47
C VAL A 115 0.68 -8.25 -12.35
N VAL A 116 1.18 -8.51 -11.15
CA VAL A 116 2.62 -8.59 -10.85
C VAL A 116 2.89 -9.95 -10.19
N THR A 117 3.74 -10.72 -10.83
CA THR A 117 4.18 -12.05 -10.37
C THR A 117 5.69 -12.05 -10.12
N ALA A 118 6.22 -13.11 -9.50
CA ALA A 118 7.65 -13.30 -9.35
C ALA A 118 8.40 -13.17 -10.69
N ALA A 119 7.88 -13.81 -11.75
CA ALA A 119 8.47 -13.74 -13.08
C ALA A 119 8.51 -12.31 -13.66
N HIS A 120 7.47 -11.49 -13.39
CA HIS A 120 7.48 -10.08 -13.81
C HIS A 120 8.55 -9.29 -13.08
N VAL A 121 8.75 -9.53 -11.79
CA VAL A 121 9.80 -8.88 -11.00
C VAL A 121 11.18 -9.28 -11.52
N ASP A 122 11.40 -10.56 -11.73
CA ASP A 122 12.68 -11.07 -12.23
C ASP A 122 13.00 -10.53 -13.64
N ALA A 123 12.00 -10.38 -14.49
CA ALA A 123 12.16 -9.77 -15.82
C ALA A 123 12.53 -8.26 -15.74
N LEU A 124 12.04 -7.53 -14.74
CA LEU A 124 12.28 -6.08 -14.60
C LEU A 124 13.56 -5.74 -13.86
N PHE A 125 13.92 -6.51 -12.84
CA PHE A 125 15.02 -6.17 -11.92
C PHE A 125 16.23 -7.11 -12.03
N GLY A 126 16.06 -8.27 -12.66
CA GLY A 126 17.07 -9.33 -12.80
C GLY A 126 16.61 -10.64 -12.17
N GLU A 127 17.15 -11.74 -12.67
CA GLU A 127 16.82 -13.10 -12.22
C GLU A 127 17.05 -13.25 -10.71
N GLY A 128 16.07 -13.84 -10.01
CA GLY A 128 16.10 -14.07 -8.56
C GLY A 128 15.73 -12.85 -7.71
N PHE A 129 15.46 -11.69 -8.30
CA PHE A 129 15.08 -10.50 -7.54
C PHE A 129 13.76 -10.67 -6.79
N SER A 130 12.84 -11.48 -7.31
CA SER A 130 11.58 -11.83 -6.61
C SER A 130 11.83 -12.51 -5.26
N GLN A 131 12.97 -13.22 -5.10
CA GLN A 131 13.34 -13.91 -3.88
C GLN A 131 14.19 -13.07 -2.92
N THR A 132 14.26 -11.75 -3.15
CA THR A 132 14.93 -10.82 -2.23
C THR A 132 14.23 -10.80 -0.88
N LYS A 133 14.99 -11.01 0.20
CA LYS A 133 14.48 -11.00 1.57
C LYS A 133 14.03 -9.62 2.02
N LEU A 134 13.03 -9.56 2.88
CA LEU A 134 12.52 -8.35 3.55
C LEU A 134 13.46 -7.94 4.70
N ASN A 135 14.59 -7.31 4.41
CA ASN A 135 15.65 -7.02 5.38
C ASN A 135 16.28 -5.63 5.27
N TYR A 136 15.67 -4.72 4.50
CA TYR A 136 16.17 -3.37 4.23
C TYR A 136 17.57 -3.32 3.59
N SER A 137 17.99 -4.40 2.92
CA SER A 137 19.19 -4.38 2.08
C SER A 137 19.02 -3.44 0.89
N SER A 138 20.11 -3.16 0.17
CA SER A 138 20.09 -2.34 -1.05
C SER A 138 19.15 -2.92 -2.13
N GLU A 139 19.12 -4.25 -2.24
CA GLU A 139 18.25 -4.97 -3.17
C GLU A 139 16.78 -4.87 -2.73
N ASP A 140 16.49 -5.04 -1.44
CA ASP A 140 15.16 -4.90 -0.89
C ASP A 140 14.61 -3.48 -1.09
N LEU A 141 15.41 -2.46 -0.79
CA LEU A 141 15.04 -1.05 -1.00
C LEU A 141 14.79 -0.75 -2.47
N LYS A 142 15.65 -1.26 -3.37
CA LYS A 142 15.49 -1.10 -4.82
C LYS A 142 14.18 -1.74 -5.30
N LEU A 143 13.87 -2.94 -4.82
CA LEU A 143 12.63 -3.63 -5.18
C LEU A 143 11.40 -2.88 -4.66
N ARG A 144 11.40 -2.42 -3.40
CA ARG A 144 10.33 -1.60 -2.81
C ARG A 144 10.07 -0.33 -3.62
N GLN A 145 11.13 0.39 -3.98
CA GLN A 145 11.01 1.60 -4.82
C GLN A 145 10.43 1.29 -6.19
N GLY A 146 10.88 0.22 -6.82
CA GLY A 146 10.37 -0.19 -8.12
C GLY A 146 8.89 -0.59 -8.09
N LEU A 147 8.47 -1.32 -7.06
CA LEU A 147 7.06 -1.68 -6.88
C LEU A 147 6.20 -0.43 -6.58
N ALA A 148 6.69 0.52 -5.78
CA ALA A 148 6.00 1.78 -5.53
C ALA A 148 5.79 2.60 -6.83
N ILE A 149 6.82 2.72 -7.68
CA ILE A 149 6.71 3.37 -8.99
C ILE A 149 5.69 2.65 -9.89
N LEU A 150 5.63 1.33 -9.81
CA LEU A 150 4.66 0.54 -10.56
C LEU A 150 3.23 0.82 -10.06
N GLU A 151 3.03 0.88 -8.74
CA GLU A 151 1.74 1.21 -8.14
C GLU A 151 1.26 2.61 -8.51
N GLU A 152 2.16 3.60 -8.59
CA GLU A 152 1.80 4.95 -9.03
C GLU A 152 1.25 5.01 -10.47
N LYS A 153 1.75 4.13 -11.34
CA LYS A 153 1.37 4.09 -12.76
C LYS A 153 0.06 3.35 -13.03
N HIS A 154 -0.46 2.59 -12.06
CA HIS A 154 -1.62 1.74 -12.24
C HIS A 154 -2.71 2.06 -11.22
N CYS A 155 -3.97 1.99 -11.65
CA CYS A 155 -5.12 2.20 -10.76
C CYS A 155 -5.26 1.04 -9.75
N TYR A 156 -4.98 -0.18 -10.21
CA TYR A 156 -4.99 -1.38 -9.37
C TYR A 156 -3.80 -2.29 -9.71
N VAL A 157 -3.17 -2.82 -8.68
CA VAL A 157 -2.09 -3.79 -8.79
C VAL A 157 -2.50 -5.08 -8.08
N LEU A 158 -2.47 -6.19 -8.80
CA LEU A 158 -2.73 -7.54 -8.31
C LEU A 158 -1.40 -8.26 -8.16
N TYR A 159 -0.93 -8.41 -6.93
CA TYR A 159 0.25 -9.21 -6.62
C TYR A 159 -0.17 -10.68 -6.53
N ALA A 160 0.36 -11.54 -7.38
CA ALA A 160 0.03 -12.96 -7.38
C ALA A 160 1.27 -13.80 -7.05
N ALA A 161 1.15 -14.63 -6.04
CA ALA A 161 2.13 -15.64 -5.70
C ALA A 161 1.66 -17.02 -6.17
N ASP A 162 2.56 -17.84 -6.66
CA ASP A 162 2.35 -19.24 -7.05
C ASP A 162 2.73 -20.23 -5.94
N ARG A 163 3.45 -19.73 -4.93
CA ARG A 163 3.86 -20.48 -3.74
C ARG A 163 3.39 -19.78 -2.48
N PRO A 164 3.03 -20.53 -1.43
CA PRO A 164 2.53 -19.93 -0.18
C PRO A 164 3.61 -19.36 0.72
N ASP A 165 4.85 -19.82 0.61
CA ASP A 165 5.90 -19.70 1.65
C ASP A 165 7.24 -19.14 1.17
N ASP A 166 7.36 -18.76 -0.10
CA ASP A 166 8.60 -18.16 -0.62
C ASP A 166 8.70 -16.64 -0.29
N GLU A 167 9.85 -16.05 -0.59
CA GLU A 167 10.09 -14.63 -0.31
C GLU A 167 9.17 -13.71 -1.11
N TRP A 168 8.74 -14.14 -2.31
CA TRP A 168 7.78 -13.39 -3.09
C TRP A 168 6.39 -13.38 -2.45
N ALA A 169 5.90 -14.52 -1.96
CA ALA A 169 4.63 -14.58 -1.25
C ALA A 169 4.64 -13.71 0.01
N LYS A 170 5.73 -13.75 0.79
CA LYS A 170 5.90 -12.84 1.94
C LYS A 170 5.84 -11.38 1.52
N ARG A 171 6.51 -11.02 0.43
CA ARG A 171 6.48 -9.65 -0.09
C ARG A 171 5.08 -9.25 -0.53
N CYS A 172 4.35 -10.11 -1.21
CA CYS A 172 2.96 -9.87 -1.58
C CYS A 172 2.10 -9.55 -0.35
N LEU A 173 2.28 -10.29 0.75
CA LEU A 173 1.56 -10.04 2.01
C LEU A 173 1.87 -8.67 2.60
N HIS A 174 3.13 -8.23 2.56
CA HIS A 174 3.57 -6.96 3.12
C HIS A 174 3.27 -5.75 2.22
N GLN A 175 3.10 -5.98 0.91
CA GLN A 175 2.93 -4.92 -0.08
C GLN A 175 1.46 -4.55 -0.31
N ALA A 176 0.52 -5.42 0.01
CA ALA A 176 -0.89 -5.25 -0.37
C ALA A 176 -1.75 -4.58 0.70
N ASP A 177 -2.70 -3.74 0.24
CA ASP A 177 -3.75 -3.17 1.08
C ASP A 177 -4.80 -4.22 1.47
N ARG A 178 -5.02 -5.21 0.60
CA ARG A 178 -5.95 -6.33 0.78
C ARG A 178 -5.31 -7.65 0.40
N ILE A 179 -5.66 -8.70 1.14
CA ILE A 179 -5.14 -10.04 0.91
C ILE A 179 -6.30 -10.98 0.63
N LEU A 180 -6.20 -11.70 -0.48
CA LEU A 180 -7.09 -12.80 -0.85
C LEU A 180 -6.31 -14.10 -0.72
N ILE A 181 -6.72 -14.93 0.24
CA ILE A 181 -6.14 -16.26 0.44
C ILE A 181 -6.99 -17.27 -0.30
N LEU A 182 -6.35 -18.08 -1.13
CA LEU A 182 -7.00 -19.12 -1.91
C LEU A 182 -6.81 -20.48 -1.27
N ALA A 183 -7.92 -21.17 -1.03
CA ALA A 183 -7.97 -22.54 -0.52
C ALA A 183 -8.77 -23.42 -1.48
N ASP A 184 -8.41 -24.70 -1.55
CA ASP A 184 -9.23 -25.70 -2.25
C ASP A 184 -10.29 -26.24 -1.28
N ALA A 185 -11.56 -26.10 -1.65
CA ALA A 185 -12.68 -26.57 -0.83
C ALA A 185 -12.70 -28.10 -0.63
N ASN A 186 -11.99 -28.84 -1.49
CA ASN A 186 -11.91 -30.31 -1.41
C ASN A 186 -10.74 -30.80 -0.55
N GLN A 187 -9.88 -29.90 -0.08
CA GLN A 187 -8.77 -30.24 0.79
C GLN A 187 -9.13 -30.00 2.25
N SER A 188 -8.82 -30.94 3.12
CA SER A 188 -8.97 -30.77 4.56
C SER A 188 -8.07 -29.62 5.04
N PRO A 189 -8.56 -28.72 5.93
CA PRO A 189 -7.72 -27.67 6.50
C PRO A 189 -6.52 -28.30 7.20
N ILE A 190 -5.32 -27.85 6.86
CA ILE A 190 -4.09 -28.28 7.54
C ILE A 190 -4.10 -27.61 8.91
N HIS A 191 -4.40 -28.39 9.95
CA HIS A 191 -4.16 -27.95 11.32
C HIS A 191 -2.66 -28.13 11.62
N SER A 192 -1.93 -27.03 11.65
CA SER A 192 -0.57 -26.98 12.19
C SER A 192 -0.57 -26.55 13.65
#